data_ec0f9b1d0c14337c7ba71938219aa6dd
#
_entry.id   ec0f9b1d0c14337c7ba71938219aa6dd
#
_cell.length_a   1.000
_cell.length_b   1.000
_cell.length_c   1.000
_cell.angle_alpha   90.00
_cell.angle_beta   90.00
_cell.angle_gamma   90.00
#
_symmetry.space_group_name_H-M   'P 1'
#
loop_
_entity.id
_entity.type
_entity.pdbx_description
1 polymer ?
#
loop_
_entity_poly.entity_id
_entity_poly.type
_entity_poly.pdbx_seq_one_letter_code
_entity_poly.pdbx_strand_id
1 'polypeptide(L)'
;MTGFVVTVAFRVKPEHRAAFREAILENAAASIAGEPGCSAFDVCEKADGSEIFLYEIYDDEAAFKAHLATGHFKRFDALVASWVAEKRVLTYNRLNPGN
;
A
#
# COMPACT_ATOMS: atom_id res chain seq x y z
N MET A 1 -19.99 3.40 -10.04
CA MET A 1 -18.70 2.82 -10.38
C MET A 1 -18.14 2.01 -9.22
N THR A 2 -17.73 0.82 -9.48
CA THR A 2 -17.06 -0.01 -8.47
C THR A 2 -15.60 0.39 -8.40
N GLY A 3 -14.95 0.04 -7.33
CA GLY A 3 -13.52 0.27 -7.19
C GLY A 3 -12.77 -1.04 -7.18
N PHE A 4 -11.46 -0.94 -7.31
CA PHE A 4 -10.56 -2.08 -7.21
C PHE A 4 -9.79 -1.93 -5.90
N VAL A 5 -10.02 -2.85 -4.98
CA VAL A 5 -9.43 -2.78 -3.63
C VAL A 5 -8.21 -3.68 -3.56
N VAL A 6 -7.13 -3.13 -3.00
CA VAL A 6 -5.91 -3.89 -2.77
C VAL A 6 -5.60 -3.81 -1.28
N THR A 7 -5.37 -4.97 -0.67
CA THR A 7 -4.88 -5.01 0.71
C THR A 7 -3.50 -5.64 0.71
N VAL A 8 -2.62 -5.10 1.53
CA VAL A 8 -1.25 -5.63 1.67
C VAL A 8 -0.95 -5.75 3.15
N ALA A 9 -0.53 -6.93 3.57
CA ALA A 9 -0.08 -7.14 4.94
C ALA A 9 1.43 -7.39 4.92
N PHE A 10 2.17 -6.57 5.67
CA PHE A 10 3.61 -6.72 5.81
C PHE A 10 3.95 -7.10 7.23
N ARG A 11 4.73 -8.16 7.40
CA ARG A 11 5.39 -8.42 8.67
C ARG A 11 6.83 -7.93 8.51
N VAL A 12 7.20 -6.94 9.30
CA VAL A 12 8.48 -6.24 9.18
C VAL A 12 9.43 -6.69 10.28
N LYS A 13 10.68 -6.91 9.92
CA LYS A 13 11.72 -7.26 10.91
C LYS A 13 11.79 -6.16 11.97
N PRO A 14 11.86 -6.51 13.26
CA PRO A 14 11.77 -5.52 14.34
C PRO A 14 12.74 -4.34 14.22
N GLU A 15 13.97 -4.61 13.80
CA GLU A 15 14.99 -3.57 13.69
C GLU A 15 14.72 -2.55 12.59
N HIS A 16 13.80 -2.86 11.69
CA HIS A 16 13.47 -1.98 10.55
C HIS A 16 12.10 -1.35 10.64
N ARG A 17 11.36 -1.55 11.74
CA ARG A 17 9.98 -1.06 11.85
C ARG A 17 9.84 0.45 11.71
N ALA A 18 10.72 1.20 12.38
CA ALA A 18 10.64 2.66 12.32
C ALA A 18 10.93 3.18 10.91
N ALA A 19 11.96 2.66 10.27
CA ALA A 19 12.32 3.07 8.92
C ALA A 19 11.24 2.65 7.90
N PHE A 20 10.66 1.47 8.08
CA PHE A 20 9.58 1.00 7.22
C PHE A 20 8.34 1.91 7.34
N ARG A 21 8.00 2.30 8.57
CA ARG A 21 6.85 3.19 8.80
C ARG A 21 7.01 4.49 8.04
N GLU A 22 8.18 5.10 8.12
CA GLU A 22 8.46 6.33 7.37
C GLU A 22 8.34 6.12 5.87
N ALA A 23 8.95 5.04 5.37
CA ALA A 23 8.96 4.76 3.93
C ALA A 23 7.56 4.53 3.38
N ILE A 24 6.72 3.78 4.09
CA ILE A 24 5.36 3.50 3.60
C ILE A 24 4.46 4.72 3.69
N LEU A 25 4.61 5.56 4.70
CA LEU A 25 3.84 6.79 4.80
C LEU A 25 4.17 7.74 3.66
N GLU A 26 5.44 7.83 3.29
CA GLU A 26 5.89 8.63 2.16
C GLU A 26 5.32 8.11 0.84
N ASN A 27 5.35 6.79 0.64
CA ASN A 27 4.81 6.16 -0.54
C ASN A 27 3.28 6.37 -0.64
N ALA A 28 2.58 6.27 0.49
CA ALA A 28 1.14 6.50 0.53
C ALA A 28 0.80 7.95 0.15
N ALA A 29 1.54 8.91 0.69
CA ALA A 29 1.32 10.32 0.37
C ALA A 29 1.58 10.60 -1.12
N ALA A 30 2.64 10.03 -1.68
CA ALA A 30 2.96 10.18 -3.10
C ALA A 30 1.89 9.58 -3.99
N SER A 31 1.33 8.44 -3.59
CA SER A 31 0.27 7.77 -4.36
C SER A 31 -1.00 8.62 -4.41
N ILE A 32 -1.43 9.14 -3.26
CA ILE A 32 -2.62 9.97 -3.20
C ILE A 32 -2.43 11.29 -3.97
N ALA A 33 -1.25 11.90 -3.86
CA ALA A 33 -0.98 13.18 -4.50
C ALA A 33 -0.76 13.06 -6.01
N GLY A 34 -0.14 11.97 -6.47
CA GLY A 34 0.32 11.87 -7.85
C GLY A 34 -0.45 10.92 -8.74
N GLU A 35 -1.32 10.08 -8.20
CA GLU A 35 -2.04 9.07 -8.98
C GLU A 35 -3.53 9.36 -8.98
N PRO A 36 -4.07 9.91 -10.08
CA PRO A 36 -5.50 10.28 -10.13
C PRO A 36 -6.42 9.07 -9.94
N GLY A 37 -5.98 7.88 -10.28
CA GLY A 37 -6.78 6.67 -10.11
C GLY A 37 -6.73 6.05 -8.73
N CYS A 38 -5.97 6.63 -7.79
CA CYS A 38 -5.86 6.13 -6.42
C CYS A 38 -6.69 7.03 -5.49
N SER A 39 -7.80 6.52 -4.98
CA SER A 39 -8.72 7.31 -4.15
C SER A 39 -8.52 7.09 -2.66
N ALA A 40 -7.87 6.01 -2.25
CA ALA A 40 -7.56 5.75 -0.84
C ALA A 40 -6.27 4.98 -0.73
N PHE A 41 -5.49 5.28 0.29
CA PHE A 41 -4.26 4.55 0.59
C PHE A 41 -4.03 4.68 2.09
N ASP A 42 -4.69 3.82 2.86
CA ASP A 42 -4.62 3.87 4.31
C ASP A 42 -3.50 2.96 4.81
N VAL A 43 -2.70 3.49 5.74
CA VAL A 43 -1.62 2.73 6.38
C VAL A 43 -2.03 2.47 7.81
N CYS A 44 -2.13 1.20 8.17
CA CYS A 44 -2.56 0.79 9.50
C CYS A 44 -1.48 -0.04 10.16
N GLU A 45 -1.32 0.11 11.46
CA GLU A 45 -0.30 -0.61 12.20
C GLU A 45 -0.97 -1.42 13.31
N LYS A 46 -0.59 -2.69 13.42
CA LYS A 46 -1.05 -3.53 14.51
C LYS A 46 -0.55 -2.95 15.84
N ALA A 47 -1.36 -3.08 16.91
CA ALA A 47 -1.05 -2.43 18.19
C ALA A 47 0.35 -2.76 18.73
N ASP A 48 0.84 -3.97 18.48
CA ASP A 48 2.17 -4.39 18.93
C ASP A 48 3.29 -4.01 17.96
N GLY A 49 2.97 -3.36 16.86
CA GLY A 49 3.94 -2.92 15.84
C GLY A 49 4.43 -4.03 14.91
N SER A 50 3.92 -5.24 15.03
CA SER A 50 4.45 -6.40 14.28
C SER A 50 4.03 -6.44 12.82
N GLU A 51 2.93 -5.76 12.47
CA GLU A 51 2.38 -5.81 11.12
C GLU A 51 1.90 -4.45 10.68
N ILE A 52 2.18 -4.12 9.42
CA ILE A 52 1.63 -2.95 8.74
C ILE A 52 0.63 -3.47 7.71
N PHE A 53 -0.56 -2.92 7.71
CA PHE A 53 -1.64 -3.29 6.81
C PHE A 53 -2.02 -2.10 5.96
N LEU A 54 -2.07 -2.30 4.64
CA LEU A 54 -2.47 -1.26 3.70
C LEU A 54 -3.86 -1.57 3.16
N TYR A 55 -4.70 -0.53 3.09
CA TYR A 55 -5.99 -0.59 2.43
C TYR A 55 -6.00 0.46 1.33
N GLU A 56 -6.05 0.00 0.08
CA GLU A 56 -5.91 0.88 -1.08
C GLU A 56 -7.10 0.72 -2.00
N ILE A 57 -7.58 1.81 -2.56
CA ILE A 57 -8.67 1.78 -3.54
C ILE A 57 -8.23 2.50 -4.81
N TYR A 58 -8.36 1.78 -5.92
CA TYR A 58 -8.07 2.31 -7.27
C TYR A 58 -9.35 2.31 -8.07
N ASP A 59 -9.40 3.13 -9.14
CA ASP A 59 -10.57 3.19 -10.03
C ASP A 59 -10.85 1.81 -10.64
N ASP A 60 -9.78 1.11 -11.05
CA ASP A 60 -9.86 -0.21 -11.68
C ASP A 60 -8.51 -0.90 -11.59
N GLU A 61 -8.42 -2.08 -12.16
CA GLU A 61 -7.17 -2.84 -12.15
C GLU A 61 -6.07 -2.14 -12.94
N ALA A 62 -6.43 -1.44 -14.01
CA ALA A 62 -5.45 -0.69 -14.81
C ALA A 62 -4.79 0.41 -13.99
N ALA A 63 -5.56 1.10 -13.13
CA ALA A 63 -5.02 2.12 -12.24
C ALA A 63 -4.06 1.52 -11.22
N PHE A 64 -4.36 0.32 -10.71
CA PHE A 64 -3.44 -0.38 -9.82
C PHE A 64 -2.15 -0.77 -10.54
N LYS A 65 -2.25 -1.26 -11.77
CA LYS A 65 -1.06 -1.60 -12.56
C LYS A 65 -0.22 -0.36 -12.83
N ALA A 66 -0.87 0.79 -13.07
CA ALA A 66 -0.16 2.06 -13.24
C ALA A 66 0.59 2.43 -11.95
N HIS A 67 -0.03 2.18 -10.78
CA HIS A 67 0.64 2.40 -9.48
C HIS A 67 1.93 1.60 -9.38
N LEU A 68 1.91 0.34 -9.76
CA LEU A 68 3.09 -0.53 -9.70
C LEU A 68 4.22 -0.07 -10.63
N ALA A 69 3.89 0.73 -11.65
CA ALA A 69 4.87 1.26 -12.59
C ALA A 69 5.43 2.62 -12.18
N THR A 70 4.92 3.24 -11.11
CA THR A 70 5.40 4.55 -10.67
C THR A 70 6.79 4.48 -10.08
N GLY A 71 7.51 5.62 -10.17
CA GLY A 71 8.83 5.72 -9.57
C GLY A 71 8.80 5.58 -8.05
N HIS A 72 7.78 6.18 -7.40
CA HIS A 72 7.70 6.10 -5.94
C HIS A 72 7.43 4.67 -5.45
N PHE A 73 6.59 3.89 -6.15
CA PHE A 73 6.40 2.49 -5.79
C PHE A 73 7.69 1.70 -5.95
N LYS A 74 8.36 1.85 -7.08
CA LYS A 74 9.58 1.11 -7.37
C LYS A 74 10.69 1.40 -6.36
N ARG A 75 10.83 2.67 -5.99
CA ARG A 75 11.82 3.07 -4.97
C ARG A 75 11.48 2.47 -3.61
N PHE A 76 10.20 2.53 -3.22
CA PHE A 76 9.75 1.94 -1.97
C PHE A 76 10.01 0.45 -1.95
N ASP A 77 9.57 -0.25 -3.00
CA ASP A 77 9.67 -1.72 -3.08
C ASP A 77 11.13 -2.18 -2.95
N ALA A 78 12.03 -1.50 -3.65
CA ALA A 78 13.46 -1.82 -3.59
C ALA A 78 14.06 -1.51 -2.21
N LEU A 79 13.66 -0.39 -1.62
CA LEU A 79 14.20 0.04 -0.33
C LEU A 79 13.85 -0.94 0.78
N VAL A 80 12.61 -1.42 0.82
CA VAL A 80 12.12 -2.23 1.94
C VAL A 80 12.30 -3.73 1.74
N ALA A 81 12.77 -4.16 0.57
CA ALA A 81 12.82 -5.58 0.21
C ALA A 81 13.49 -6.45 1.28
N SER A 82 14.61 -5.99 1.85
CA SER A 82 15.35 -6.76 2.86
C SER A 82 14.78 -6.59 4.28
N TRP A 83 13.82 -5.68 4.48
CA TRP A 83 13.23 -5.41 5.79
C TRP A 83 11.98 -6.24 6.06
N VAL A 84 11.38 -6.77 5.01
CA VAL A 84 10.10 -7.48 5.09
C VAL A 84 10.36 -8.96 5.30
N ALA A 85 9.79 -9.50 6.38
CA ALA A 85 9.85 -10.93 6.66
C ALA A 85 8.76 -11.69 5.91
N GLU A 86 7.61 -11.05 5.72
CA GLU A 86 6.47 -11.69 5.06
C GLU A 86 5.57 -10.60 4.44
N LYS A 87 5.03 -10.88 3.26
CA LYS A 87 4.15 -9.96 2.55
C LYS A 87 3.01 -10.74 1.91
N ARG A 88 1.77 -10.24 2.08
CA ARG A 88 0.60 -10.85 1.43
C ARG A 88 -0.23 -9.76 0.77
N VAL A 89 -0.48 -9.93 -0.52
CA VAL A 89 -1.29 -9.00 -1.32
C VAL A 89 -2.57 -9.71 -1.72
N LEU A 90 -3.71 -9.07 -1.46
CA LEU A 90 -5.02 -9.55 -1.87
C LEU A 90 -5.73 -8.46 -2.66
N THR A 91 -6.51 -8.84 -3.65
CA THR A 91 -7.28 -7.90 -4.45
C THR A 91 -8.75 -8.26 -4.43
N TYR A 92 -9.60 -7.24 -4.53
CA TYR A 92 -11.04 -7.39 -4.44
C TYR A 92 -11.74 -6.42 -5.37
N ASN A 93 -12.90 -6.80 -5.86
CA ASN A 93 -13.80 -5.85 -6.51
C ASN A 93 -14.69 -5.23 -5.43
N ARG A 94 -14.74 -3.90 -5.38
CA ARG A 94 -15.54 -3.18 -4.42
C ARG A 94 -17.00 -3.21 -4.87
N LEU A 95 -17.85 -3.91 -4.14
CA LEU A 95 -19.25 -4.07 -4.52
C LEU A 95 -20.11 -2.86 -4.14
N ASN A 96 -19.73 -2.19 -3.08
CA ASN A 96 -20.45 -1.05 -2.56
C ASN A 96 -19.52 0.16 -2.55
N PRO A 97 -19.71 1.13 -3.45
CA PRO A 97 -18.81 2.31 -3.49
C PRO A 97 -19.03 3.25 -2.32
N GLY A 98 -19.88 2.94 -1.41
CA GLY A 98 -20.05 3.68 -0.17
C GLY A 98 -20.50 5.10 -0.40
N ASN A 99 -21.48 5.60 -0.38
CA ASN A 99 -21.87 7.02 -0.44
C ASN A 99 -23.26 7.25 0.08
#